data_53775cef81de010753d5d03aee73f875
#
_entry.id   53775cef81de010753d5d03aee73f875
#
_cell.length_a   1.000
_cell.length_b   1.000
_cell.length_c   1.000
_cell.angle_alpha   90.00
_cell.angle_beta   90.00
_cell.angle_gamma   90.00
#
_symmetry.space_group_name_H-M   'P 1'
#
loop_
_entity.id
_entity.type
_entity.pdbx_description
1 polymer ?
#
loop_
_entity_poly.entity_id
_entity_poly.type
_entity_poly.pdbx_seq_one_letter_code
_entity_poly.pdbx_strand_id
1 'polypeptide(L)'
;NLGELCDGIDYYVQHREDCTVDDLMQFVKGPDFPTGAQVCGFNGINAMYKLGRGQLTVRGKAEVEVEKGGRERIIITEIPYAGNKTDMIKHMGDLVKDKVREGISDIRDESKDDIRIVVEVKKGAMGEVVLNHLYKHTALQSTFGAIMLAIVGGRPKVLNLKDYFKCYVDHRFEVITRRTRFELRKAEARKHIVDGLLLAIDNLDEVVRIIRASKTRDEAKACYDFSRDEFKIAEEELCAYASANPDVFKGRDGVSSW
;
A
#
# COMPACT_ATOMS: atom_id res chain seq x y z
N ASN A 1 -4.36 7.02 -7.10
CA ASN A 1 -3.64 6.29 -8.13
C ASN A 1 -2.22 5.93 -7.66
N LEU A 2 -1.95 4.62 -7.54
CA LEU A 2 -0.68 4.14 -6.98
C LEU A 2 0.51 4.49 -7.89
N GLY A 3 0.34 4.47 -9.20
CA GLY A 3 1.38 4.86 -10.17
C GLY A 3 1.83 6.30 -9.97
N GLU A 4 0.89 7.23 -9.91
CA GLU A 4 1.17 8.66 -9.67
C GLU A 4 1.92 8.91 -8.35
N LEU A 5 1.56 8.16 -7.30
CA LEU A 5 2.26 8.23 -6.02
C LEU A 5 3.68 7.69 -6.11
N CYS A 6 3.90 6.58 -6.84
CA CYS A 6 5.24 6.03 -7.05
C CYS A 6 6.12 7.00 -7.84
N ASP A 7 5.60 7.59 -8.91
CA ASP A 7 6.32 8.58 -9.72
C ASP A 7 6.68 9.83 -8.88
N GLY A 8 5.74 10.30 -8.05
CA GLY A 8 5.98 11.41 -7.12
C GLY A 8 7.01 11.08 -6.04
N ILE A 9 7.03 9.85 -5.52
CA ILE A 9 8.04 9.40 -4.55
C ILE A 9 9.41 9.31 -5.20
N ASP A 10 9.49 8.80 -6.42
CA ASP A 10 10.75 8.70 -7.16
C ASP A 10 11.35 10.08 -7.41
N TYR A 11 10.54 11.02 -7.86
CA TYR A 11 10.95 12.42 -7.98
C TYR A 11 11.41 13.01 -6.63
N TYR A 12 10.67 12.76 -5.54
CA TYR A 12 11.03 13.23 -4.21
C TYR A 12 12.37 12.68 -3.73
N VAL A 13 12.67 11.40 -3.99
CA VAL A 13 13.95 10.78 -3.60
C VAL A 13 15.13 11.43 -4.32
N GLN A 14 14.95 11.80 -5.60
CA GLN A 14 15.99 12.44 -6.41
C GLN A 14 16.22 13.92 -6.04
N HIS A 15 15.15 14.63 -5.58
CA HIS A 15 15.17 16.08 -5.32
C HIS A 15 14.78 16.41 -3.86
N ARG A 16 15.26 15.63 -2.91
CA ARG A 16 14.78 15.62 -1.53
C ARG A 16 14.77 16.99 -0.84
N GLU A 17 15.78 17.81 -1.07
CA GLU A 17 15.94 19.13 -0.43
C GLU A 17 15.15 20.21 -1.16
N ASP A 18 15.22 20.25 -2.46
CA ASP A 18 14.64 21.33 -3.29
C ASP A 18 13.17 21.09 -3.69
N CYS A 19 12.67 19.86 -3.54
CA CYS A 19 11.32 19.50 -3.91
C CYS A 19 10.27 20.32 -3.15
N THR A 20 9.33 20.90 -3.87
CA THR A 20 8.18 21.60 -3.31
C THR A 20 6.89 20.77 -3.41
N VAL A 21 5.83 21.18 -2.71
CA VAL A 21 4.51 20.53 -2.85
C VAL A 21 3.96 20.70 -4.26
N ASP A 22 4.22 21.84 -4.89
CA ASP A 22 3.76 22.13 -6.26
C ASP A 22 4.41 21.20 -7.29
N ASP A 23 5.67 20.82 -7.10
CA ASP A 23 6.37 19.85 -7.94
C ASP A 23 5.73 18.46 -7.82
N LEU A 24 5.40 18.05 -6.59
CA LEU A 24 4.74 16.76 -6.34
C LEU A 24 3.33 16.71 -6.90
N MET A 25 2.62 17.83 -6.94
CA MET A 25 1.29 17.94 -7.54
C MET A 25 1.29 17.79 -9.07
N GLN A 26 2.42 17.86 -9.73
CA GLN A 26 2.53 17.54 -11.16
C GLN A 26 2.33 16.04 -11.40
N PHE A 27 2.76 15.21 -10.46
CA PHE A 27 2.59 13.76 -10.49
C PHE A 27 1.26 13.34 -9.87
N VAL A 28 0.98 13.80 -8.64
CA VAL A 28 -0.22 13.46 -7.87
C VAL A 28 -1.28 14.52 -8.06
N LYS A 29 -2.15 14.33 -9.06
CA LYS A 29 -3.13 15.33 -9.48
C LYS A 29 -4.29 15.52 -8.51
N GLY A 30 -4.69 14.46 -7.80
CA GLY A 30 -5.79 14.50 -6.86
C GLY A 30 -6.00 13.18 -6.12
N PRO A 31 -6.82 13.17 -5.07
CA PRO A 31 -7.16 11.95 -4.36
C PRO A 31 -8.18 11.11 -5.15
N ASP A 32 -8.04 9.78 -5.08
CA ASP A 32 -9.01 8.82 -5.60
C ASP A 32 -9.96 8.36 -4.48
N PHE A 33 -11.20 8.09 -4.86
CA PHE A 33 -12.20 7.53 -3.95
C PHE A 33 -12.59 6.11 -4.36
N PRO A 34 -12.91 5.23 -3.40
CA PRO A 34 -13.29 3.84 -3.71
C PRO A 34 -14.55 3.72 -4.56
N THR A 35 -15.42 4.71 -4.52
CA THR A 35 -16.68 4.76 -5.29
C THR A 35 -16.53 5.47 -6.63
N GLY A 36 -15.30 5.79 -7.05
CA GLY A 36 -15.05 6.63 -8.20
C GLY A 36 -15.46 8.09 -7.97
N ALA A 37 -16.25 8.65 -8.87
CA ALA A 37 -16.66 10.05 -8.92
C ALA A 37 -15.54 11.03 -9.33
N GLN A 38 -15.92 12.26 -9.62
CA GLN A 38 -15.02 13.30 -10.11
C GLN A 38 -14.78 14.37 -9.03
N VAL A 39 -13.52 14.71 -8.80
CA VAL A 39 -13.16 15.83 -7.94
C VAL A 39 -13.14 17.11 -8.77
N CYS A 40 -13.99 18.07 -8.42
CA CYS A 40 -14.13 19.33 -9.13
C CYS A 40 -13.45 20.46 -8.39
N GLY A 41 -12.63 21.22 -9.13
CA GLY A 41 -11.96 22.42 -8.62
C GLY A 41 -10.57 22.13 -8.02
N PHE A 42 -9.61 22.95 -8.42
CA PHE A 42 -8.22 22.83 -8.01
C PHE A 42 -7.93 23.37 -6.61
N ASN A 43 -8.69 24.37 -6.18
CA ASN A 43 -8.41 25.07 -4.92
C ASN A 43 -8.49 24.16 -3.69
N GLY A 44 -9.48 23.24 -3.67
CA GLY A 44 -9.62 22.27 -2.57
C GLY A 44 -8.47 21.28 -2.52
N ILE A 45 -8.02 20.79 -3.67
CA ILE A 45 -6.89 19.86 -3.80
C ILE A 45 -5.59 20.56 -3.37
N ASN A 46 -5.37 21.79 -3.85
CA ASN A 46 -4.20 22.59 -3.48
C ASN A 46 -4.13 22.87 -1.97
N ALA A 47 -5.27 23.27 -1.37
CA ALA A 47 -5.35 23.46 0.08
C ALA A 47 -5.07 22.16 0.85
N MET A 48 -5.65 21.02 0.40
CA MET A 48 -5.41 19.73 1.00
C MET A 48 -3.93 19.33 0.96
N TYR A 49 -3.28 19.43 -0.18
CA TYR A 49 -1.89 19.01 -0.34
C TYR A 49 -0.88 19.96 0.32
N LYS A 50 -1.16 21.27 0.36
CA LYS A 50 -0.27 22.25 1.00
C LYS A 50 -0.46 22.37 2.51
N LEU A 51 -1.71 22.30 2.99
CA LEU A 51 -2.06 22.53 4.39
C LEU A 51 -2.44 21.25 5.15
N GLY A 52 -2.56 20.13 4.44
CA GLY A 52 -3.06 18.88 4.99
C GLY A 52 -4.57 18.88 5.26
N ARG A 53 -5.31 19.93 4.86
CA ARG A 53 -6.76 20.04 4.99
C ARG A 53 -7.33 20.80 3.80
N GLY A 54 -8.44 20.27 3.24
CA GLY A 54 -9.10 20.92 2.12
C GLY A 54 -10.57 20.49 1.99
N GLN A 55 -11.37 21.34 1.38
CA GLN A 55 -12.74 21.00 0.98
C GLN A 55 -12.74 20.64 -0.50
N LEU A 56 -13.08 19.39 -0.79
CA LEU A 56 -13.16 18.86 -2.14
C LEU A 56 -14.61 18.83 -2.57
N THR A 57 -14.94 19.36 -3.73
CA THR A 57 -16.24 19.15 -4.35
C THR A 57 -16.17 17.84 -5.14
N VAL A 58 -16.95 16.85 -4.71
CA VAL A 58 -17.01 15.53 -5.34
C VAL A 58 -18.34 15.43 -6.09
N ARG A 59 -18.28 15.09 -7.36
CA ARG A 59 -19.42 14.99 -8.28
C ARG A 59 -19.53 13.57 -8.82
N GLY A 60 -20.73 12.99 -8.73
CA GLY A 60 -21.00 11.69 -9.34
C GLY A 60 -20.82 11.74 -10.86
N LYS A 61 -20.41 10.63 -11.45
CA LYS A 61 -20.27 10.51 -12.90
C LYS A 61 -21.65 10.23 -13.50
N ALA A 62 -22.06 11.09 -14.42
CA ALA A 62 -23.33 10.96 -15.13
C ALA A 62 -23.16 11.38 -16.59
N GLU A 63 -23.83 10.65 -17.47
CA GLU A 63 -23.80 10.89 -18.92
C GLU A 63 -25.22 11.05 -19.44
N VAL A 64 -25.41 11.95 -20.39
CA VAL A 64 -26.70 12.16 -21.06
C VAL A 64 -26.72 11.37 -22.36
N GLU A 65 -27.61 10.39 -22.45
CA GLU A 65 -27.83 9.61 -23.67
C GLU A 65 -29.11 10.03 -24.37
N VAL A 66 -29.08 10.07 -25.70
CA VAL A 66 -30.25 10.33 -26.54
C VAL A 66 -30.76 9.02 -27.13
N GLU A 67 -32.00 8.64 -26.80
CA GLU A 67 -32.65 7.44 -27.35
C GLU A 67 -33.15 7.62 -28.80
N LYS A 68 -33.37 6.46 -29.46
CA LYS A 68 -34.05 6.42 -30.74
C LYS A 68 -35.48 6.98 -30.57
N GLY A 69 -35.67 8.23 -30.96
CA GLY A 69 -36.97 8.95 -30.80
C GLY A 69 -36.81 10.31 -30.13
N GLY A 70 -35.57 10.76 -29.88
CA GLY A 70 -35.28 12.11 -29.35
C GLY A 70 -35.65 12.32 -27.88
N ARG A 71 -35.81 11.24 -27.12
CA ARG A 71 -35.88 11.30 -25.65
C ARG A 71 -34.50 11.23 -25.07
N GLU A 72 -34.25 12.05 -24.08
CA GLU A 72 -32.99 12.03 -23.35
C GLU A 72 -33.14 11.29 -22.04
N ARG A 73 -32.09 10.60 -21.63
CA ARG A 73 -31.97 9.98 -20.32
C ARG A 73 -30.61 10.27 -19.71
N ILE A 74 -30.53 10.40 -18.41
CA ILE A 74 -29.29 10.60 -17.68
C ILE A 74 -28.96 9.29 -17.00
N ILE A 75 -27.76 8.76 -17.27
CA ILE A 75 -27.26 7.55 -16.66
C ILE A 75 -26.18 7.92 -15.66
N ILE A 76 -26.40 7.62 -14.39
CA ILE A 76 -25.46 7.85 -13.30
C ILE A 76 -24.76 6.53 -13.01
N THR A 77 -23.43 6.49 -13.17
CA THR A 77 -22.60 5.31 -12.99
C THR A 77 -21.77 5.35 -11.72
N GLU A 78 -21.49 6.54 -11.19
CA GLU A 78 -20.72 6.71 -9.98
C GLU A 78 -21.35 7.77 -9.08
N ILE A 79 -21.30 7.57 -7.76
CA ILE A 79 -21.85 8.51 -6.78
C ILE A 79 -20.73 9.01 -5.85
N PRO A 80 -20.86 10.21 -5.25
CA PRO A 80 -19.89 10.72 -4.31
C PRO A 80 -19.65 9.78 -3.13
N TYR A 81 -18.39 9.70 -2.67
CA TYR A 81 -17.99 8.90 -1.53
C TYR A 81 -18.75 9.30 -0.27
N ALA A 82 -19.08 8.31 0.56
CA ALA A 82 -19.93 8.44 1.76
C ALA A 82 -21.39 8.89 1.48
N GLY A 83 -21.82 8.95 0.21
CA GLY A 83 -23.21 9.18 -0.15
C GLY A 83 -24.07 7.92 0.00
N ASN A 84 -25.31 8.08 0.53
CA ASN A 84 -26.28 7.00 0.54
C ASN A 84 -27.09 7.03 -0.76
N LYS A 85 -26.93 5.97 -1.58
CA LYS A 85 -27.63 5.84 -2.87
C LYS A 85 -29.17 5.93 -2.70
N THR A 86 -29.71 5.22 -1.73
CA THR A 86 -31.16 5.15 -1.51
C THR A 86 -31.75 6.50 -1.13
N ASP A 87 -31.07 7.22 -0.24
CA ASP A 87 -31.52 8.55 0.19
C ASP A 87 -31.39 9.58 -0.93
N MET A 88 -30.35 9.45 -1.75
CA MET A 88 -30.15 10.30 -2.94
C MET A 88 -31.29 10.09 -3.94
N ILE A 89 -31.68 8.85 -4.25
CA ILE A 89 -32.78 8.52 -5.17
C ILE A 89 -34.11 9.02 -4.60
N LYS A 90 -34.35 8.82 -3.31
CA LYS A 90 -35.58 9.36 -2.65
C LYS A 90 -35.63 10.87 -2.79
N HIS A 91 -34.54 11.56 -2.47
CA HIS A 91 -34.48 13.01 -2.57
C HIS A 91 -34.72 13.52 -4.03
N MET A 92 -34.14 12.81 -5.01
CA MET A 92 -34.42 13.07 -6.42
C MET A 92 -35.92 12.91 -6.74
N GLY A 93 -36.55 11.85 -6.22
CA GLY A 93 -38.00 11.60 -6.37
C GLY A 93 -38.87 12.66 -5.71
N ASP A 94 -38.50 13.15 -4.55
CA ASP A 94 -39.23 14.21 -3.84
C ASP A 94 -39.12 15.54 -4.57
N LEU A 95 -37.98 15.89 -5.14
CA LEU A 95 -37.83 17.07 -6.01
C LEU A 95 -38.76 17.04 -7.24
N VAL A 96 -39.08 15.85 -7.74
CA VAL A 96 -40.04 15.68 -8.85
C VAL A 96 -41.47 15.89 -8.39
N LYS A 97 -41.85 15.36 -7.20
CA LYS A 97 -43.23 15.49 -6.61
C LYS A 97 -43.57 16.93 -6.26
N ASP A 98 -42.62 17.67 -5.70
CA ASP A 98 -42.80 19.05 -5.25
C ASP A 98 -42.96 20.06 -6.40
N LYS A 99 -42.96 19.59 -7.66
CA LYS A 99 -42.99 20.42 -8.89
C LYS A 99 -41.93 21.52 -8.94
N VAL A 100 -40.96 21.47 -8.05
CA VAL A 100 -39.84 22.43 -7.99
C VAL A 100 -38.97 22.29 -9.23
N ARG A 101 -39.01 21.10 -9.88
CA ARG A 101 -38.19 20.79 -11.06
C ARG A 101 -39.00 20.08 -12.14
N GLU A 102 -39.43 20.86 -13.12
CA GLU A 102 -39.97 20.32 -14.36
C GLU A 102 -38.82 19.76 -15.21
N GLY A 103 -38.98 18.56 -15.76
CA GLY A 103 -37.99 17.97 -16.67
C GLY A 103 -37.67 16.49 -16.43
N ILE A 104 -37.96 15.94 -15.25
CA ILE A 104 -37.79 14.50 -14.98
C ILE A 104 -39.14 13.78 -15.17
N SER A 105 -39.13 12.70 -15.90
CA SER A 105 -40.31 11.84 -16.16
C SER A 105 -40.34 10.66 -15.18
N ASP A 106 -39.23 9.95 -15.01
CA ASP A 106 -39.12 8.77 -14.16
C ASP A 106 -37.68 8.59 -13.66
N ILE A 107 -37.54 7.85 -12.56
CA ILE A 107 -36.23 7.52 -11.96
C ILE A 107 -36.24 6.04 -11.64
N ARG A 108 -35.26 5.29 -12.20
CA ARG A 108 -35.11 3.86 -11.99
C ARG A 108 -33.73 3.53 -11.46
N ASP A 109 -33.69 2.65 -10.49
CA ASP A 109 -32.44 2.05 -10.01
C ASP A 109 -32.25 0.70 -10.72
N GLU A 110 -31.35 0.65 -11.67
CA GLU A 110 -30.99 -0.54 -12.44
C GLU A 110 -29.67 -1.15 -11.94
N SER A 111 -29.18 -0.73 -10.77
CA SER A 111 -27.92 -1.21 -10.21
C SER A 111 -27.99 -2.70 -9.88
N LYS A 112 -26.93 -3.42 -10.23
CA LYS A 112 -26.65 -4.80 -9.82
C LYS A 112 -25.35 -4.83 -9.05
N ASP A 113 -24.27 -5.33 -9.67
CA ASP A 113 -22.92 -5.27 -9.12
C ASP A 113 -22.35 -3.86 -9.19
N ASP A 114 -22.65 -3.14 -10.29
CA ASP A 114 -22.27 -1.74 -10.50
C ASP A 114 -23.46 -0.79 -10.31
N ILE A 115 -23.13 0.44 -9.95
CA ILE A 115 -24.12 1.52 -9.80
C ILE A 115 -24.63 1.92 -11.20
N ARG A 116 -25.96 1.85 -11.38
CA ARG A 116 -26.64 2.32 -12.57
C ARG A 116 -27.99 2.91 -12.20
N ILE A 117 -28.08 4.23 -12.15
CA ILE A 117 -29.32 4.95 -11.91
C ILE A 117 -29.68 5.66 -13.21
N VAL A 118 -30.89 5.40 -13.68
CA VAL A 118 -31.43 5.98 -14.93
C VAL A 118 -32.48 7.00 -14.58
N VAL A 119 -32.28 8.24 -15.03
CA VAL A 119 -33.25 9.34 -14.89
C VAL A 119 -33.78 9.66 -16.28
N GLU A 120 -35.06 9.40 -16.51
CA GLU A 120 -35.73 9.73 -17.77
C GLU A 120 -36.12 11.20 -17.81
N VAL A 121 -35.73 11.89 -18.88
CA VAL A 121 -36.03 13.30 -19.09
C VAL A 121 -37.36 13.46 -19.83
N LYS A 122 -38.20 14.42 -19.44
CA LYS A 122 -39.46 14.73 -20.13
C LYS A 122 -39.19 15.23 -21.54
N LYS A 123 -40.11 14.90 -22.45
CA LYS A 123 -40.03 15.38 -23.85
C LYS A 123 -40.01 16.91 -23.91
N GLY A 124 -39.00 17.48 -24.52
CA GLY A 124 -38.81 18.92 -24.66
C GLY A 124 -37.98 19.59 -23.55
N ALA A 125 -37.53 18.81 -22.52
CA ALA A 125 -36.53 19.27 -21.57
C ALA A 125 -35.11 18.85 -22.05
N MET A 126 -34.12 19.64 -21.74
CA MET A 126 -32.73 19.35 -22.06
C MET A 126 -32.06 18.58 -20.92
N GLY A 127 -31.50 17.41 -21.20
CA GLY A 127 -30.90 16.52 -20.19
C GLY A 127 -29.74 17.18 -19.43
N GLU A 128 -28.91 17.96 -20.09
CA GLU A 128 -27.80 18.67 -19.41
C GLU A 128 -28.32 19.71 -18.39
N VAL A 129 -29.41 20.39 -18.68
CA VAL A 129 -30.01 21.33 -17.72
C VAL A 129 -30.56 20.58 -16.51
N VAL A 130 -31.24 19.46 -16.75
CA VAL A 130 -31.75 18.58 -15.69
C VAL A 130 -30.58 18.03 -14.86
N LEU A 131 -29.51 17.58 -15.48
CA LEU A 131 -28.32 17.08 -14.81
C LEU A 131 -27.66 18.17 -13.93
N ASN A 132 -27.52 19.38 -14.43
CA ASN A 132 -26.98 20.50 -13.65
C ASN A 132 -27.86 20.85 -12.45
N HIS A 133 -29.17 20.69 -12.59
CA HIS A 133 -30.10 20.82 -11.49
C HIS A 133 -29.94 19.71 -10.44
N LEU A 134 -29.73 18.46 -10.88
CA LEU A 134 -29.45 17.34 -9.97
C LEU A 134 -28.15 17.58 -9.18
N TYR A 135 -27.09 18.02 -9.83
CA TYR A 135 -25.84 18.39 -9.15
C TYR A 135 -26.03 19.48 -8.10
N LYS A 136 -26.87 20.48 -8.39
CA LYS A 136 -27.06 21.63 -7.48
C LYS A 136 -27.94 21.31 -6.27
N HIS A 137 -28.88 20.38 -6.41
CA HIS A 137 -29.93 20.19 -5.42
C HIS A 137 -29.99 18.79 -4.80
N THR A 138 -29.10 17.90 -5.19
CA THR A 138 -29.05 16.54 -4.63
C THR A 138 -27.62 16.20 -4.17
N ALA A 139 -27.51 15.09 -3.45
CA ALA A 139 -26.22 14.54 -3.04
C ALA A 139 -25.38 13.96 -4.20
N LEU A 140 -25.83 14.12 -5.46
CA LEU A 140 -25.03 13.76 -6.64
C LEU A 140 -23.78 14.65 -6.77
N GLN A 141 -23.80 15.84 -6.20
CA GLN A 141 -22.63 16.64 -5.89
C GLN A 141 -22.58 16.95 -4.42
N SER A 142 -21.49 16.65 -3.76
CA SER A 142 -21.30 16.88 -2.34
C SER A 142 -19.93 17.48 -2.03
N THR A 143 -19.79 18.06 -0.86
CA THR A 143 -18.51 18.57 -0.39
C THR A 143 -17.88 17.55 0.56
N PHE A 144 -16.66 17.16 0.29
CA PHE A 144 -15.89 16.26 1.14
C PHE A 144 -14.78 17.03 1.87
N GLY A 145 -14.82 17.03 3.20
CA GLY A 145 -13.77 17.62 4.03
C GLY A 145 -12.59 16.65 4.17
N ALA A 146 -11.55 16.86 3.38
CA ALA A 146 -10.35 16.04 3.43
C ALA A 146 -9.42 16.50 4.55
N ILE A 147 -8.92 15.55 5.34
CA ILE A 147 -7.91 15.76 6.38
C ILE A 147 -6.83 14.70 6.19
N MET A 148 -5.62 15.15 5.91
CA MET A 148 -4.45 14.28 5.74
C MET A 148 -3.83 13.98 7.11
N LEU A 149 -4.49 13.12 7.87
CA LEU A 149 -4.08 12.72 9.20
C LEU A 149 -3.28 11.42 9.16
N ALA A 150 -2.11 11.42 9.80
CA ALA A 150 -1.29 10.22 9.97
C ALA A 150 -0.72 10.12 11.39
N ILE A 151 -0.35 8.90 11.79
CA ILE A 151 0.35 8.67 13.06
C ILE A 151 1.85 8.68 12.78
N VAL A 152 2.54 9.68 13.30
CA VAL A 152 3.99 9.84 13.16
C VAL A 152 4.65 9.87 14.53
N GLY A 153 5.54 8.89 14.79
CA GLY A 153 6.18 8.75 16.09
C GLY A 153 5.19 8.51 17.22
N GLY A 154 4.13 7.74 16.97
CA GLY A 154 3.08 7.41 17.95
C GLY A 154 2.07 8.53 18.23
N ARG A 155 2.13 9.65 17.51
CA ARG A 155 1.22 10.80 17.68
C ARG A 155 0.50 11.14 16.38
N PRO A 156 -0.79 11.49 16.45
CA PRO A 156 -1.52 11.94 15.27
C PRO A 156 -1.03 13.33 14.84
N LYS A 157 -0.72 13.47 13.55
CA LYS A 157 -0.31 14.74 12.93
C LYS A 157 -1.02 14.95 11.61
N VAL A 158 -1.43 16.16 11.34
CA VAL A 158 -1.89 16.57 10.01
C VAL A 158 -0.65 16.93 9.20
N LEU A 159 -0.49 16.29 8.05
CA LEU A 159 0.69 16.41 7.20
C LEU A 159 0.30 17.00 5.85
N ASN A 160 1.20 17.75 5.23
CA ASN A 160 1.11 18.10 3.82
C ASN A 160 1.64 16.97 2.94
N LEU A 161 1.50 17.06 1.62
CA LEU A 161 1.92 16.00 0.69
C LEU A 161 3.42 15.69 0.78
N LYS A 162 4.28 16.72 0.88
CA LYS A 162 5.74 16.54 1.03
C LYS A 162 6.10 15.83 2.33
N ASP A 163 5.44 16.18 3.43
CA ASP A 163 5.68 15.54 4.72
C ASP A 163 5.23 14.06 4.72
N TYR A 164 4.15 13.72 4.01
CA TYR A 164 3.76 12.33 3.80
C TYR A 164 4.85 11.54 3.09
N PHE A 165 5.37 12.08 1.98
CA PHE A 165 6.44 11.41 1.23
C PHE A 165 7.70 11.29 2.07
N LYS A 166 8.07 12.33 2.80
CA LYS A 166 9.20 12.30 3.74
C LYS A 166 9.06 11.17 4.76
N CYS A 167 7.93 11.13 5.48
CA CYS A 167 7.69 10.11 6.50
C CYS A 167 7.70 8.70 5.91
N TYR A 168 7.12 8.52 4.72
CA TYR A 168 7.13 7.23 4.04
C TYR A 168 8.54 6.79 3.63
N VAL A 169 9.30 7.66 2.98
CA VAL A 169 10.66 7.37 2.53
C VAL A 169 11.59 7.10 3.71
N ASP A 170 11.51 7.89 4.77
CA ASP A 170 12.31 7.69 5.98
C ASP A 170 11.99 6.34 6.64
N HIS A 171 10.72 5.98 6.73
CA HIS A 171 10.30 4.67 7.23
C HIS A 171 10.79 3.52 6.33
N ARG A 172 10.68 3.66 5.01
CA ARG A 172 11.18 2.66 4.05
C ARG A 172 12.68 2.47 4.17
N PHE A 173 13.42 3.55 4.31
CA PHE A 173 14.87 3.50 4.54
C PHE A 173 15.21 2.72 5.82
N GLU A 174 14.50 2.99 6.93
CA GLU A 174 14.68 2.25 8.18
C GLU A 174 14.37 0.75 8.03
N VAL A 175 13.25 0.42 7.39
CA VAL A 175 12.84 -0.98 7.17
C VAL A 175 13.85 -1.72 6.30
N ILE A 176 14.31 -1.12 5.19
CA ILE A 176 15.30 -1.72 4.30
C ILE A 176 16.61 -1.93 5.06
N THR A 177 17.07 -0.93 5.81
CA THR A 177 18.29 -1.02 6.60
C THR A 177 18.21 -2.15 7.64
N ARG A 178 17.11 -2.28 8.36
CA ARG A 178 16.90 -3.37 9.32
C ARG A 178 16.88 -4.74 8.65
N ARG A 179 16.20 -4.86 7.53
CA ARG A 179 16.14 -6.11 6.76
C ARG A 179 17.54 -6.50 6.29
N THR A 180 18.27 -5.57 5.67
CA THR A 180 19.62 -5.83 5.16
C THR A 180 20.60 -6.20 6.30
N ARG A 181 20.51 -5.53 7.45
CA ARG A 181 21.31 -5.91 8.63
C ARG A 181 20.98 -7.31 9.14
N PHE A 182 19.73 -7.71 9.09
CA PHE A 182 19.32 -9.06 9.46
C PHE A 182 19.87 -10.10 8.46
N GLU A 183 19.72 -9.84 7.17
CA GLU A 183 20.23 -10.71 6.10
C GLU A 183 21.76 -10.82 6.16
N LEU A 184 22.44 -9.69 6.42
CA LEU A 184 23.91 -9.67 6.59
C LEU A 184 24.34 -10.56 7.75
N ARG A 185 23.76 -10.41 8.94
CA ARG A 185 24.10 -11.26 10.10
C ARG A 185 23.86 -12.75 9.81
N LYS A 186 22.78 -13.07 9.10
CA LYS A 186 22.50 -14.46 8.69
C LYS A 186 23.55 -14.99 7.69
N ALA A 187 24.00 -14.15 6.76
CA ALA A 187 25.03 -14.52 5.79
C ALA A 187 26.40 -14.64 6.47
N GLU A 188 26.74 -13.75 7.41
CA GLU A 188 27.97 -13.81 8.20
C GLU A 188 28.04 -15.07 9.06
N ALA A 189 26.93 -15.42 9.74
CA ALA A 189 26.85 -16.66 10.50
C ALA A 189 27.05 -17.88 9.59
N ARG A 190 26.42 -17.91 8.41
CA ARG A 190 26.64 -19.00 7.46
C ARG A 190 28.07 -19.05 6.92
N LYS A 191 28.66 -17.89 6.60
CA LYS A 191 30.07 -17.79 6.19
C LYS A 191 30.99 -18.39 7.25
N HIS A 192 30.77 -18.01 8.51
CA HIS A 192 31.56 -18.52 9.64
C HIS A 192 31.53 -20.06 9.75
N ILE A 193 30.35 -20.68 9.58
CA ILE A 193 30.20 -22.14 9.55
C ILE A 193 31.02 -22.74 8.39
N VAL A 194 30.93 -22.15 7.20
CA VAL A 194 31.62 -22.63 6.01
C VAL A 194 33.17 -22.48 6.18
N ASP A 195 33.61 -21.35 6.71
CA ASP A 195 35.04 -21.11 6.99
C ASP A 195 35.57 -22.12 8.02
N GLY A 196 34.78 -22.42 9.08
CA GLY A 196 35.12 -23.47 10.05
C GLY A 196 35.18 -24.86 9.43
N LEU A 197 34.28 -25.20 8.51
CA LEU A 197 34.31 -26.47 7.78
C LEU A 197 35.54 -26.58 6.88
N LEU A 198 35.91 -25.52 6.16
CA LEU A 198 37.11 -25.48 5.33
C LEU A 198 38.36 -25.72 6.19
N LEU A 199 38.45 -25.02 7.33
CA LEU A 199 39.57 -25.18 8.25
C LEU A 199 39.65 -26.61 8.83
N ALA A 200 38.51 -27.25 9.12
CA ALA A 200 38.45 -28.64 9.57
C ALA A 200 38.88 -29.64 8.49
N ILE A 201 38.56 -29.37 7.21
CA ILE A 201 38.97 -30.19 6.08
C ILE A 201 40.49 -30.08 5.86
N ASP A 202 41.05 -28.88 5.92
CA ASP A 202 42.48 -28.64 5.75
C ASP A 202 43.34 -29.30 6.85
N ASN A 203 42.73 -29.52 8.05
CA ASN A 203 43.41 -30.17 9.21
C ASN A 203 42.71 -31.47 9.62
N LEU A 204 42.17 -32.22 8.64
CA LEU A 204 41.30 -33.38 8.89
C LEU A 204 41.98 -34.47 9.77
N ASP A 205 43.24 -34.77 9.56
CA ASP A 205 43.96 -35.83 10.33
C ASP A 205 44.07 -35.46 11.81
N GLU A 206 44.27 -34.16 12.11
CA GLU A 206 44.36 -33.69 13.49
C GLU A 206 42.99 -33.68 14.16
N VAL A 207 41.94 -33.24 13.46
CA VAL A 207 40.56 -33.27 13.90
C VAL A 207 40.13 -34.72 14.23
N VAL A 208 40.39 -35.68 13.33
CA VAL A 208 40.07 -37.08 13.54
C VAL A 208 40.87 -37.66 14.72
N ARG A 209 42.13 -37.28 14.88
CA ARG A 209 42.98 -37.70 16.01
C ARG A 209 42.40 -37.25 17.35
N ILE A 210 41.99 -35.99 17.45
CA ILE A 210 41.39 -35.42 18.68
C ILE A 210 40.07 -36.10 19.01
N ILE A 211 39.20 -36.26 18.04
CA ILE A 211 37.89 -36.93 18.24
C ILE A 211 38.04 -38.38 18.70
N ARG A 212 39.00 -39.13 18.09
CA ARG A 212 39.30 -40.54 18.47
C ARG A 212 39.95 -40.68 19.83
N ALA A 213 40.72 -39.69 20.27
CA ALA A 213 41.39 -39.68 21.58
C ALA A 213 40.44 -39.31 22.73
N SER A 214 39.38 -38.61 22.43
CA SER A 214 38.42 -38.15 23.44
C SER A 214 37.38 -39.21 23.77
N LYS A 215 37.04 -39.39 25.08
CA LYS A 215 36.04 -40.36 25.56
C LYS A 215 34.65 -39.77 25.59
N THR A 216 34.52 -38.46 25.66
CA THR A 216 33.27 -37.75 25.69
C THR A 216 33.32 -36.53 24.74
N ARG A 217 32.13 -36.06 24.35
CA ARG A 217 31.95 -34.87 23.53
C ARG A 217 32.59 -33.63 24.17
N ASP A 218 32.42 -33.50 25.49
CA ASP A 218 32.91 -32.33 26.23
C ASP A 218 34.45 -32.36 26.34
N GLU A 219 35.05 -33.54 26.40
CA GLU A 219 36.51 -33.73 26.35
C GLU A 219 37.08 -33.37 24.97
N ALA A 220 36.38 -33.77 23.90
CA ALA A 220 36.76 -33.36 22.54
C ALA A 220 36.63 -31.83 22.36
N LYS A 221 35.62 -31.24 22.90
CA LYS A 221 35.44 -29.77 22.96
C LYS A 221 36.59 -29.09 23.67
N ALA A 222 36.92 -29.50 24.89
CA ALA A 222 37.98 -28.91 25.70
C ALA A 222 39.36 -29.00 25.02
N CYS A 223 39.64 -30.08 24.32
CA CYS A 223 40.89 -30.22 23.54
C CYS A 223 40.93 -29.29 22.33
N TYR A 224 39.78 -28.99 21.73
CA TYR A 224 39.67 -28.02 20.63
C TYR A 224 39.81 -26.58 21.14
N ASP A 225 39.19 -26.25 22.27
CA ASP A 225 39.24 -24.94 22.90
C ASP A 225 40.65 -24.47 23.25
N PHE A 226 41.59 -25.41 23.46
CA PHE A 226 42.96 -25.07 23.82
C PHE A 226 43.86 -24.71 22.64
N SER A 227 43.47 -25.04 21.40
CA SER A 227 44.33 -24.85 20.25
C SER A 227 44.06 -23.59 19.44
N ARG A 228 42.84 -23.05 19.43
CA ARG A 228 42.49 -21.77 18.74
C ARG A 228 41.14 -21.21 19.17
N ASP A 229 41.12 -19.94 19.61
CA ASP A 229 39.89 -19.18 19.90
C ASP A 229 38.91 -19.10 18.69
N GLU A 230 39.39 -19.32 17.48
CA GLU A 230 38.60 -19.36 16.24
C GLU A 230 37.79 -20.64 16.06
N PHE A 231 38.16 -21.75 16.70
CA PHE A 231 37.43 -23.03 16.61
C PHE A 231 36.21 -23.15 17.52
N LYS A 232 36.14 -22.36 18.60
CA LYS A 232 35.08 -22.38 19.60
C LYS A 232 33.68 -22.12 19.02
N ILE A 233 33.62 -21.19 18.10
CA ILE A 233 32.39 -20.71 17.51
C ILE A 233 31.89 -21.68 16.40
N ALA A 234 32.84 -22.27 15.66
CA ALA A 234 32.53 -23.20 14.57
C ALA A 234 31.86 -24.51 15.04
N GLU A 235 32.11 -24.98 16.26
CA GLU A 235 31.62 -26.28 16.71
C GLU A 235 30.16 -26.23 17.15
N GLU A 236 29.69 -25.20 17.88
CA GLU A 236 28.30 -25.05 18.23
C GLU A 236 27.42 -24.93 17.01
N GLU A 237 27.91 -24.18 16.01
CA GLU A 237 27.23 -23.98 14.74
C GLU A 237 27.31 -25.20 13.82
N LEU A 238 28.41 -25.97 13.85
CA LEU A 238 28.55 -27.23 13.12
C LEU A 238 27.56 -28.30 13.65
N CYS A 239 27.38 -28.38 14.95
CA CYS A 239 26.39 -29.25 15.55
C CYS A 239 24.96 -28.83 15.25
N ALA A 240 24.69 -27.51 15.28
CA ALA A 240 23.39 -26.97 14.90
C ALA A 240 23.11 -27.20 13.40
N TYR A 241 24.11 -27.03 12.54
CA TYR A 241 24.00 -27.27 11.10
C TYR A 241 23.84 -28.76 10.77
N ALA A 242 24.58 -29.64 11.42
CA ALA A 242 24.46 -31.10 11.26
C ALA A 242 23.06 -31.59 11.71
N SER A 243 22.53 -31.02 12.80
CA SER A 243 21.18 -31.30 13.30
C SER A 243 20.09 -30.78 12.38
N ALA A 244 20.31 -29.64 11.73
CA ALA A 244 19.36 -29.01 10.80
C ALA A 244 19.40 -29.59 9.38
N ASN A 245 20.50 -30.27 9.01
CA ASN A 245 20.70 -30.84 7.67
C ASN A 245 21.18 -32.30 7.74
N PRO A 246 20.39 -33.24 8.26
CA PRO A 246 20.79 -34.62 8.45
C PRO A 246 21.13 -35.32 7.12
N ASP A 247 20.65 -34.83 5.99
CA ASP A 247 20.86 -35.44 4.68
C ASP A 247 22.25 -35.16 4.08
N VAL A 248 22.93 -34.10 4.54
CA VAL A 248 24.31 -33.79 4.09
C VAL A 248 25.34 -34.74 4.71
N PHE A 249 24.97 -35.36 5.83
CA PHE A 249 25.87 -36.30 6.58
C PHE A 249 25.43 -37.75 6.47
N LYS A 250 24.32 -38.07 5.78
CA LYS A 250 23.89 -39.44 5.44
C LYS A 250 24.81 -40.00 4.33
N GLY A 251 25.88 -40.58 4.66
CA GLY A 251 26.73 -41.27 3.67
C GLY A 251 28.16 -41.60 4.11
N ARG A 252 28.52 -41.27 5.34
CA ARG A 252 29.75 -41.73 5.95
C ARG A 252 29.40 -42.63 7.12
N ASP A 253 29.56 -43.96 6.88
CA ASP A 253 29.36 -44.96 7.91
C ASP A 253 30.19 -44.62 9.13
N GLY A 254 29.54 -44.26 10.23
CA GLY A 254 30.16 -43.98 11.51
C GLY A 254 29.74 -42.71 12.26
N VAL A 255 28.89 -41.85 11.67
CA VAL A 255 28.46 -40.58 12.29
C VAL A 255 26.97 -40.57 12.64
N SER A 256 26.31 -41.74 12.75
CA SER A 256 24.89 -41.83 13.04
C SER A 256 24.50 -41.82 14.53
N SER A 257 25.39 -41.38 15.40
CA SER A 257 25.12 -41.31 16.85
C SER A 257 25.77 -40.08 17.48
N TRP A 258 25.41 -38.92 16.97
CA TRP A 258 25.75 -37.63 17.59
C TRP A 258 24.49 -36.87 17.94
#